data_33ce37c32be9924b60c341bd806512ef
#
_entry.id   33ce37c32be9924b60c341bd806512ef
#
_cell.length_a   1.000
_cell.length_b   1.000
_cell.length_c   1.000
_cell.angle_alpha   90.00
_cell.angle_beta   90.00
_cell.angle_gamma   90.00
#
_symmetry.space_group_name_H-M   'P 1'
#
loop_
_entity.id
_entity.type
_entity.pdbx_description
1 polymer ?
#
loop_
_entity_poly.entity_id
_entity_poly.type
_entity_poly.pdbx_seq_one_letter_code
_entity_poly.pdbx_strand_id
1 'polypeptide(L)'
;MLIRRKNPPPGWALPGGFIDYGESAEDAAVREALEETSLSVQLIELLHVYSDPTRDPRKHTIATVFIARASGTPRGTDDAAEAAVFYEHNLPAPLAFDHAKILQNYFTYKRTGQRPRYS
;
A
#
# COMPACT_ATOMS: atom_id res chain seq x y z
N MET A 1 0.37 7.32 3.91
CA MET A 1 0.38 6.47 5.12
C MET A 1 1.09 5.17 4.80
N LEU A 2 2.06 4.81 5.62
CA LEU A 2 2.83 3.57 5.47
C LEU A 2 2.87 2.84 6.80
N ILE A 3 3.13 1.54 6.73
CA ILE A 3 3.30 0.70 7.91
C ILE A 3 4.73 0.14 7.95
N ARG A 4 5.26 -0.10 9.16
CA ARG A 4 6.53 -0.82 9.33
C ARG A 4 6.22 -2.28 9.58
N ARG A 5 6.77 -3.16 8.75
CA ARG A 5 6.46 -4.58 8.79
C ARG A 5 7.09 -5.27 9.99
N LYS A 6 6.34 -6.14 10.64
CA LYS A 6 6.84 -7.03 11.70
C LYS A 6 7.54 -8.26 11.12
N ASN A 7 7.07 -8.75 9.97
CA ASN A 7 7.52 -10.01 9.36
C ASN A 7 8.36 -9.75 8.11
N PRO A 8 9.28 -10.68 7.74
CA PRO A 8 10.03 -10.55 6.50
C PRO A 8 9.11 -10.51 5.26
N PRO A 9 9.49 -9.76 4.22
CA PRO A 9 10.64 -8.87 4.13
C PRO A 9 10.48 -7.65 5.01
N PRO A 10 11.59 -7.16 5.63
CA PRO A 10 11.53 -6.01 6.53
C PRO A 10 11.36 -4.70 5.78
N GLY A 11 11.05 -3.66 6.52
CA GLY A 11 10.96 -2.30 6.00
C GLY A 11 9.55 -1.74 6.08
N TRP A 12 9.38 -0.60 5.45
CA TRP A 12 8.10 0.10 5.37
C TRP A 12 7.37 -0.30 4.09
N ALA A 13 6.05 -0.31 4.17
CA ALA A 13 5.20 -0.77 3.07
C ALA A 13 3.87 -0.02 3.07
N LEU A 14 3.21 -0.05 1.91
CA LEU A 14 1.81 0.34 1.85
C LEU A 14 0.99 -0.62 2.72
N PRO A 15 -0.06 -0.12 3.40
CA PRO A 15 -1.00 -1.02 4.08
C PRO A 15 -1.64 -1.96 3.06
N GLY A 16 -1.79 -3.23 3.42
CA GLY A 16 -2.41 -4.21 2.55
C GLY A 16 -2.09 -5.62 2.96
N GLY A 17 -2.71 -6.57 2.29
CA GLY A 17 -2.53 -7.98 2.52
C GLY A 17 -3.27 -8.78 1.48
N PHE A 18 -3.41 -10.07 1.73
CA PHE A 18 -4.07 -10.96 0.79
C PHE A 18 -5.59 -10.82 0.88
N ILE A 19 -6.23 -10.96 -0.28
CA ILE A 19 -7.69 -10.97 -0.37
C ILE A 19 -8.18 -12.32 0.17
N ASP A 20 -9.15 -12.28 1.09
CA ASP A 20 -9.77 -13.49 1.62
C ASP A 20 -10.79 -14.03 0.63
N TYR A 21 -11.00 -15.35 0.66
CA TYR A 21 -11.99 -15.98 -0.20
C TYR A 21 -13.38 -15.33 0.00
N GLY A 22 -14.01 -14.97 -1.09
CA GLY A 22 -15.32 -14.33 -1.06
C GLY A 22 -15.32 -12.83 -0.87
N GLU A 23 -14.14 -12.24 -0.73
CA GLU A 23 -13.96 -10.81 -0.50
C GLU A 23 -13.58 -10.12 -1.81
N SER A 24 -14.12 -8.93 -2.08
CA SER A 24 -13.68 -8.14 -3.22
C SER A 24 -12.32 -7.50 -2.93
N ALA A 25 -11.61 -7.08 -4.00
CA ALA A 25 -10.36 -6.33 -3.83
C ALA A 25 -10.58 -5.04 -3.04
N GLU A 26 -11.69 -4.36 -3.28
CA GLU A 26 -12.04 -3.12 -2.58
C GLU A 26 -12.28 -3.37 -1.09
N ASP A 27 -13.04 -4.39 -0.75
CA ASP A 27 -13.31 -4.72 0.65
C ASP A 27 -12.03 -5.17 1.37
N ALA A 28 -11.17 -5.92 0.69
CA ALA A 28 -9.88 -6.33 1.23
C ALA A 28 -9.01 -5.13 1.56
N ALA A 29 -8.94 -4.14 0.67
CA ALA A 29 -8.15 -2.93 0.87
C ALA A 29 -8.61 -2.16 2.11
N VAL A 30 -9.92 -1.99 2.26
CA VAL A 30 -10.51 -1.29 3.42
C VAL A 30 -10.24 -2.07 4.71
N ARG A 31 -10.46 -3.37 4.69
CA ARG A 31 -10.23 -4.24 5.86
C ARG A 31 -8.77 -4.22 6.30
N GLU A 32 -7.84 -4.42 5.37
CA GLU A 32 -6.40 -4.44 5.69
C GLU A 32 -5.92 -3.10 6.21
N ALA A 33 -6.39 -1.99 5.63
CA ALA A 33 -6.03 -0.66 6.11
C ALA A 33 -6.49 -0.47 7.56
N LEU A 34 -7.71 -0.87 7.88
CA LEU A 34 -8.23 -0.78 9.25
C LEU A 34 -7.43 -1.65 10.22
N GLU A 35 -7.16 -2.89 9.84
CA GLU A 35 -6.41 -3.83 10.69
C GLU A 35 -4.99 -3.33 10.97
N GLU A 36 -4.32 -2.72 9.99
CA GLU A 36 -2.91 -2.35 10.12
C GLU A 36 -2.69 -0.92 10.59
N THR A 37 -3.64 -0.01 10.40
CA THR A 37 -3.45 1.41 10.70
C THR A 37 -4.46 1.97 11.68
N SER A 38 -5.49 1.22 12.01
CA SER A 38 -6.63 1.64 12.86
C SER A 38 -7.51 2.72 12.21
N LEU A 39 -7.34 2.99 10.93
CA LEU A 39 -8.13 4.00 10.22
C LEU A 39 -9.09 3.35 9.24
N SER A 40 -10.32 3.88 9.22
CA SER A 40 -11.29 3.57 8.17
C SER A 40 -10.97 4.44 6.96
N VAL A 41 -10.68 3.81 5.83
CA VAL A 41 -10.35 4.52 4.60
C VAL A 41 -11.55 4.51 3.65
N GLN A 42 -11.66 5.57 2.85
CA GLN A 42 -12.63 5.65 1.76
C GLN A 42 -11.85 5.57 0.45
N LEU A 43 -12.13 4.54 -0.34
CA LEU A 43 -11.49 4.38 -1.64
C LEU A 43 -12.01 5.45 -2.60
N ILE A 44 -11.10 6.08 -3.34
CA ILE A 44 -11.44 7.12 -4.31
C ILE A 44 -11.35 6.56 -5.72
N GLU A 45 -10.24 5.91 -6.06
CA GLU A 45 -10.02 5.37 -7.40
C GLU A 45 -8.89 4.35 -7.40
N LEU A 46 -8.81 3.56 -8.45
CA LEU A 46 -7.72 2.63 -8.69
C LEU A 46 -6.52 3.39 -9.26
N LEU A 47 -5.35 3.20 -8.68
CA LEU A 47 -4.12 3.71 -9.28
C LEU A 47 -3.64 2.79 -10.40
N HIS A 48 -3.36 1.53 -10.07
CA HIS A 48 -2.80 0.58 -11.05
C HIS A 48 -2.77 -0.83 -10.44
N VAL A 49 -2.55 -1.82 -11.30
CA VAL A 49 -2.32 -3.21 -10.90
C VAL A 49 -0.86 -3.56 -11.17
N TYR A 50 -0.18 -4.08 -10.14
CA TYR A 50 1.24 -4.45 -10.21
C TYR A 50 1.35 -5.96 -10.17
N SER A 51 1.92 -6.55 -11.21
CA SER A 51 1.91 -8.01 -11.37
C SER A 51 3.23 -8.60 -11.88
N ASP A 52 4.34 -7.86 -11.78
CA ASP A 52 5.64 -8.40 -12.16
C ASP A 52 5.95 -9.64 -11.29
N PRO A 53 6.34 -10.77 -11.89
CA PRO A 53 6.58 -12.01 -11.11
C PRO A 53 7.67 -11.87 -10.05
N THR A 54 8.59 -10.91 -10.19
CA THR A 54 9.71 -10.73 -9.27
C THR A 54 9.45 -9.69 -8.18
N ARG A 55 8.27 -9.06 -8.17
CA ARG A 55 7.97 -7.96 -7.24
C ARG A 55 7.95 -8.37 -5.77
N ASP A 56 7.65 -9.63 -5.49
CA ASP A 56 7.60 -10.19 -4.13
C ASP A 56 8.56 -11.39 -4.09
N PRO A 57 9.57 -11.38 -3.20
CA PRO A 57 10.54 -12.47 -3.14
C PRO A 57 9.95 -13.80 -2.67
N ARG A 58 8.78 -13.79 -2.04
CA ARG A 58 8.16 -14.99 -1.48
C ARG A 58 7.42 -15.83 -2.52
N LYS A 59 6.72 -15.16 -3.46
CA LYS A 59 5.93 -15.80 -4.50
C LYS A 59 5.41 -14.75 -5.47
N HIS A 60 4.88 -15.20 -6.61
CA HIS A 60 4.25 -14.30 -7.58
C HIS A 60 2.94 -13.75 -6.98
N THR A 61 2.94 -12.46 -6.67
CA THR A 61 1.75 -11.77 -6.15
C THR A 61 1.30 -10.68 -7.11
N ILE A 62 0.01 -10.42 -7.10
CA ILE A 62 -0.60 -9.32 -7.86
C ILE A 62 -1.16 -8.33 -6.85
N ALA A 63 -0.75 -7.07 -6.97
CA ALA A 63 -1.24 -6.00 -6.09
C ALA A 63 -2.16 -5.06 -6.85
N THR A 64 -3.37 -4.93 -6.36
CA THR A 64 -4.33 -3.93 -6.81
C THR A 64 -4.19 -2.72 -5.87
N VAL A 65 -3.72 -1.60 -6.38
CA VAL A 65 -3.41 -0.43 -5.56
C VAL A 65 -4.45 0.65 -5.75
N PHE A 66 -5.11 1.03 -4.66
CA PHE A 66 -6.13 2.07 -4.64
C PHE A 66 -5.59 3.36 -4.04
N ILE A 67 -6.12 4.47 -4.53
CA ILE A 67 -5.98 5.77 -3.89
C ILE A 67 -7.18 5.94 -2.96
N ALA A 68 -6.90 6.33 -1.72
CA ALA A 68 -7.93 6.42 -0.70
C ALA A 68 -7.77 7.69 0.12
N ARG A 69 -8.81 8.01 0.88
CA ARG A 69 -8.83 9.11 1.83
C ARG A 69 -9.12 8.56 3.21
N ALA A 70 -8.45 9.12 4.22
CA ALA A 70 -8.71 8.82 5.62
C ALA A 70 -8.47 10.06 6.47
N SER A 71 -9.05 10.08 7.67
CA SER A 71 -8.78 11.13 8.66
C SER A 71 -8.40 10.46 9.97
N GLY A 72 -7.65 11.20 10.79
CA GLY A 72 -7.16 10.70 12.07
C GLY A 72 -5.68 10.37 12.03
N THR A 73 -5.17 9.89 13.16
CA THR A 73 -3.76 9.52 13.30
C THR A 73 -3.64 8.00 13.20
N PRO A 74 -2.85 7.47 12.25
CA PRO A 74 -2.67 6.02 12.14
C PRO A 74 -1.87 5.47 13.31
N ARG A 75 -2.20 4.22 13.69
CA ARG A 75 -1.46 3.46 14.70
C ARG A 75 -1.26 2.05 14.17
N GLY A 76 -0.03 1.53 14.33
CA GLY A 76 0.28 0.17 13.94
C GLY A 76 -0.44 -0.82 14.83
N THR A 77 -1.11 -1.78 14.22
CA THR A 77 -1.80 -2.88 14.88
C THR A 77 -1.65 -4.13 14.02
N ASP A 78 -1.93 -5.30 14.59
CA ASP A 78 -1.85 -6.58 13.92
C ASP A 78 -0.43 -6.84 13.39
N ASP A 79 -0.23 -7.01 12.10
CA ASP A 79 1.09 -7.29 11.50
C ASP A 79 1.95 -6.05 11.29
N ALA A 80 1.46 -4.87 11.67
CA ALA A 80 2.19 -3.61 11.54
C ALA A 80 2.77 -3.19 12.89
N ALA A 81 4.10 -3.04 12.96
CA ALA A 81 4.78 -2.56 14.16
C ALA A 81 4.50 -1.08 14.40
N GLU A 82 4.37 -0.32 13.33
CA GLU A 82 4.07 1.11 13.34
C GLU A 82 3.22 1.46 12.12
N ALA A 83 2.49 2.57 12.22
CA ALA A 83 1.86 3.19 11.06
C ALA A 83 2.06 4.70 11.19
N ALA A 84 2.39 5.36 10.07
CA ALA A 84 2.66 6.79 10.09
C ALA A 84 2.37 7.42 8.73
N VAL A 85 2.18 8.75 8.74
CA VAL A 85 2.00 9.54 7.54
C VAL A 85 3.37 10.05 7.08
N PHE A 86 3.64 9.89 5.79
CA PHE A 86 4.86 10.40 5.17
C PHE A 86 4.50 11.23 3.94
N TYR A 87 5.39 12.13 3.58
CA TYR A 87 5.29 12.94 2.38
C TYR A 87 6.39 12.53 1.41
N GLU A 88 6.28 12.96 0.16
CA GLU A 88 7.25 12.58 -0.88
C GLU A 88 8.70 12.93 -0.48
N HIS A 89 8.89 14.04 0.23
CA HIS A 89 10.23 14.52 0.59
C HIS A 89 10.83 13.84 1.82
N ASN A 90 10.06 13.01 2.56
CA ASN A 90 10.56 12.38 3.78
C ASN A 90 10.17 10.91 3.88
N LEU A 91 10.08 10.21 2.76
CA LEU A 91 9.77 8.78 2.76
C LEU A 91 10.80 8.00 3.58
N PRO A 92 10.36 6.99 4.34
CA PRO A 92 11.28 6.18 5.13
C PRO A 92 12.03 5.17 4.25
N ALA A 93 13.08 4.57 4.79
CA ALA A 93 13.83 3.52 4.13
C ALA A 93 14.16 2.43 5.14
N PRO A 94 14.25 1.15 4.70
CA PRO A 94 13.96 0.69 3.35
C PRO A 94 12.46 0.58 3.08
N LEU A 95 12.08 0.61 1.80
CA LEU A 95 10.72 0.30 1.37
C LEU A 95 10.70 -1.14 0.86
N ALA A 96 9.74 -1.93 1.35
CA ALA A 96 9.61 -3.34 1.01
C ALA A 96 9.03 -3.54 -0.39
N PHE A 97 9.28 -4.71 -0.99
CA PHE A 97 8.74 -5.09 -2.30
C PHE A 97 9.09 -4.05 -3.37
N ASP A 98 8.15 -3.77 -4.27
CA ASP A 98 8.23 -2.72 -5.28
C ASP A 98 7.51 -1.43 -4.84
N HIS A 99 7.32 -1.24 -3.52
CA HIS A 99 6.52 -0.14 -3.01
C HIS A 99 7.15 1.24 -3.28
N ALA A 100 8.48 1.32 -3.44
CA ALA A 100 9.12 2.56 -3.88
C ALA A 100 8.63 2.97 -5.27
N LYS A 101 8.50 2.00 -6.20
CA LYS A 101 7.97 2.24 -7.54
C LYS A 101 6.52 2.67 -7.50
N ILE A 102 5.71 2.01 -6.66
CA ILE A 102 4.29 2.35 -6.51
C ILE A 102 4.14 3.79 -6.02
N LEU A 103 4.90 4.18 -5.01
CA LEU A 103 4.85 5.55 -4.47
C LEU A 103 5.31 6.57 -5.50
N GLN A 104 6.36 6.28 -6.26
CA GLN A 104 6.81 7.15 -7.35
C GLN A 104 5.69 7.35 -8.38
N ASN A 105 5.03 6.27 -8.77
CA ASN A 105 3.90 6.33 -9.70
C ASN A 105 2.75 7.15 -9.14
N TYR A 106 2.44 6.98 -7.86
CA TYR A 106 1.39 7.73 -7.20
C TYR A 106 1.69 9.24 -7.19
N PHE A 107 2.91 9.62 -6.81
CA PHE A 107 3.27 11.05 -6.78
C PHE A 107 3.29 11.66 -8.18
N THR A 108 3.72 10.91 -9.19
CA THR A 108 3.64 11.35 -10.58
C THR A 108 2.18 11.57 -10.99
N TYR A 109 1.31 10.62 -10.68
CA TYR A 109 -0.13 10.74 -10.97
C TYR A 109 -0.72 11.98 -10.27
N LYS A 110 -0.36 12.18 -9.01
CA LYS A 110 -0.87 13.32 -8.23
C LYS A 110 -0.46 14.66 -8.85
N ARG A 111 0.77 14.75 -9.40
CA ARG A 111 1.25 16.00 -10.04
C ARG A 111 0.72 16.19 -11.45
N THR A 112 0.60 15.12 -12.23
CA THR A 112 0.37 15.22 -13.69
C THR A 112 -0.96 14.63 -14.14
N GLY A 113 -1.65 13.86 -13.32
CA GLY A 113 -2.85 13.14 -13.73
C GLY A 113 -2.57 11.91 -14.59
N GLN A 114 -1.29 11.56 -14.80
CA GLN A 114 -0.94 10.39 -15.62
C GLN A 114 -0.71 9.16 -14.75
N ARG A 115 -1.46 8.10 -15.04
CA ARG A 115 -1.26 6.79 -14.43
C ARG A 115 -0.08 6.07 -15.07
N PRO A 116 0.49 5.05 -14.39
CA PRO A 116 1.53 4.22 -15.00
C PRO A 116 1.03 3.59 -16.29
N ARG A 117 1.93 3.46 -17.26
CA ARG A 117 1.62 2.83 -18.54
C ARG A 117 1.97 1.34 -18.48
N TYR A 118 1.29 0.56 -19.28
CA TYR A 118 1.66 -0.83 -19.50
C TYR A 118 2.92 -0.88 -20.34
N SER A 119 3.82 -1.76 -19.96
CA SER A 119 5.10 -1.93 -20.67
C SER A 119 5.10 -3.23 -21.46
#